data_c39e76f5fbdf9a6a3edf4729cb0d3f45
#
_entry.id   c39e76f5fbdf9a6a3edf4729cb0d3f45
#
_cell.length_a   1.000
_cell.length_b   1.000
_cell.length_c   1.000
_cell.angle_alpha   90.00
_cell.angle_beta   90.00
_cell.angle_gamma   90.00
#
_symmetry.space_group_name_H-M   'P 1'
#
loop_
_entity.id
_entity.type
_entity.pdbx_description
1 polymer ?
#
loop_
_entity_poly.entity_id
_entity_poly.type
_entity_poly.pdbx_seq_one_letter_code
_entity_poly.pdbx_strand_id
1 'polypeptide(L)'
;MKLKSIFLAAALASVFGTAWAGPNDYNSGVITLNGGPGAWSTSFGTTHTTSGAFTDTFTFAYSGDPGNASGFFANFANDHGKIVFSSANINGYELYVDTFPDYVSGSIFNYVPANGTLVLTITGETYGTPASYAGTIDVVPEPATYGMMLGGLAVVGYAIRRRKEQAEA
;
A
#
# COMPACT_ATOMS: atom_id res chain seq x y z
N MET A 1 5.09 -45.50 -18.41
CA MET A 1 5.16 -44.09 -18.89
C MET A 1 4.67 -43.12 -17.82
N LYS A 2 5.32 -42.97 -16.67
CA LYS A 2 4.90 -42.01 -15.61
C LYS A 2 6.07 -41.33 -14.87
N LEU A 3 7.31 -41.47 -15.36
CA LEU A 3 8.47 -40.85 -14.68
C LEU A 3 8.83 -39.42 -15.18
N LYS A 4 8.34 -39.01 -16.35
CA LYS A 4 8.71 -37.74 -16.95
C LYS A 4 7.96 -36.54 -16.34
N SER A 5 6.83 -36.74 -15.69
CA SER A 5 6.01 -35.69 -15.09
C SER A 5 6.49 -35.26 -13.70
N ILE A 6 7.24 -36.13 -13.01
CA ILE A 6 7.72 -35.85 -11.64
C ILE A 6 8.94 -34.93 -11.66
N PHE A 7 9.79 -34.98 -12.69
CA PHE A 7 10.96 -34.12 -12.82
C PHE A 7 10.63 -32.67 -13.17
N LEU A 8 9.52 -32.44 -13.84
CA LEU A 8 9.12 -31.08 -14.21
C LEU A 8 8.52 -30.27 -13.02
N ALA A 9 7.84 -30.98 -12.11
CA ALA A 9 7.30 -30.37 -10.89
C ALA A 9 8.38 -30.01 -9.86
N ALA A 10 9.46 -30.79 -9.78
CA ALA A 10 10.58 -30.52 -8.91
C ALA A 10 11.46 -29.34 -9.38
N ALA A 11 11.52 -29.10 -10.70
CA ALA A 11 12.29 -27.99 -11.25
C ALA A 11 11.59 -26.62 -11.09
N LEU A 12 10.26 -26.57 -10.97
CA LEU A 12 9.54 -25.33 -10.71
C LEU A 12 9.58 -24.89 -9.23
N ALA A 13 9.75 -25.84 -8.31
CA ALA A 13 9.82 -25.51 -6.88
C ALA A 13 11.13 -24.87 -6.44
N SER A 14 12.17 -24.89 -7.25
CA SER A 14 13.49 -24.32 -6.94
C SER A 14 13.67 -22.86 -7.38
N VAL A 15 12.66 -22.26 -8.03
CA VAL A 15 12.74 -20.85 -8.50
C VAL A 15 12.13 -19.85 -7.49
N PHE A 16 11.40 -20.34 -6.52
CA PHE A 16 11.02 -19.48 -5.38
C PHE A 16 12.20 -19.47 -4.39
N GLY A 17 13.17 -18.63 -4.68
CA GLY A 17 14.23 -18.32 -3.72
C GLY A 17 13.56 -17.97 -2.40
N THR A 18 13.93 -18.68 -1.34
CA THR A 18 13.64 -18.24 0.01
C THR A 18 14.24 -16.84 0.12
N ALA A 19 13.40 -15.82 0.18
CA ALA A 19 13.87 -14.50 0.57
C ALA A 19 14.48 -14.67 1.96
N TRP A 20 15.80 -14.67 2.04
CA TRP A 20 16.51 -14.59 3.30
C TRP A 20 16.26 -13.18 3.82
N ALA A 21 15.51 -13.09 4.91
CA ALA A 21 15.42 -11.85 5.65
C ALA A 21 16.85 -11.49 6.08
N GLY A 22 17.29 -10.32 5.73
CA GLY A 22 18.58 -9.78 6.19
C GLY A 22 18.56 -9.58 7.71
N PRO A 23 19.71 -9.46 8.36
CA PRO A 23 19.78 -9.29 9.83
C PRO A 23 19.13 -7.98 10.30
N ASN A 24 18.79 -7.08 9.39
CA ASN A 24 18.20 -5.78 9.67
C ASN A 24 16.78 -5.63 9.08
N ASP A 25 16.24 -6.67 8.46
CA ASP A 25 14.92 -6.64 7.85
C ASP A 25 13.82 -6.74 8.92
N TYR A 26 12.73 -6.02 8.71
CA TYR A 26 11.57 -6.03 9.58
C TYR A 26 10.31 -6.50 8.85
N ASN A 27 9.52 -7.30 9.54
CA ASN A 27 8.19 -7.71 9.08
C ASN A 27 7.17 -7.43 10.19
N SER A 28 6.21 -6.57 9.91
CA SER A 28 5.23 -6.13 10.89
C SER A 28 4.21 -7.20 11.30
N GLY A 29 4.13 -8.31 10.57
CA GLY A 29 2.91 -9.10 10.61
C GLY A 29 1.73 -8.33 10.00
N VAL A 30 0.50 -8.70 10.39
CA VAL A 30 -0.71 -8.05 9.85
C VAL A 30 -1.15 -6.91 10.77
N ILE A 31 -1.18 -5.69 10.23
CA ILE A 31 -1.70 -4.47 10.87
C ILE A 31 -3.11 -4.23 10.32
N THR A 32 -4.11 -4.13 11.18
CA THR A 32 -5.48 -3.84 10.77
C THR A 32 -5.68 -2.34 10.61
N LEU A 33 -6.21 -1.89 9.46
CA LEU A 33 -6.70 -0.53 9.32
C LEU A 33 -7.96 -0.36 10.17
N ASN A 34 -8.03 0.76 10.88
CA ASN A 34 -9.18 1.12 11.68
C ASN A 34 -9.98 2.21 10.98
N GLY A 35 -11.29 2.09 10.95
CA GLY A 35 -12.12 3.10 10.28
C GLY A 35 -13.55 2.66 10.04
N GLY A 36 -14.17 3.28 9.07
CA GLY A 36 -15.57 3.09 8.71
C GLY A 36 -15.86 3.51 7.27
N PRO A 37 -17.15 3.72 6.91
CA PRO A 37 -17.57 3.89 5.52
C PRO A 37 -16.89 5.06 4.78
N GLY A 38 -16.33 6.02 5.49
CA GLY A 38 -15.74 7.21 4.88
C GLY A 38 -14.23 7.20 4.75
N ALA A 39 -13.53 6.56 5.69
CA ALA A 39 -12.07 6.48 5.66
C ALA A 39 -11.57 5.42 6.64
N TRP A 40 -10.43 4.82 6.31
CA TRP A 40 -9.72 3.85 7.13
C TRP A 40 -8.28 4.29 7.26
N SER A 41 -7.70 4.18 8.46
CA SER A 41 -6.32 4.60 8.68
C SER A 41 -5.59 3.74 9.70
N THR A 42 -4.26 3.75 9.61
CA THR A 42 -3.38 3.23 10.65
C THR A 42 -2.00 3.88 10.55
N SER A 43 -1.24 3.81 11.63
CA SER A 43 0.17 4.17 11.65
C SER A 43 1.05 2.94 11.62
N PHE A 44 2.27 3.09 11.11
CA PHE A 44 3.28 2.05 11.09
C PHE A 44 4.67 2.64 11.33
N GLY A 45 5.64 1.81 11.59
CA GLY A 45 7.02 2.22 11.75
C GLY A 45 7.86 1.14 12.41
N THR A 46 9.16 1.35 12.40
CA THR A 46 10.13 0.45 13.05
C THR A 46 11.38 1.20 13.50
N THR A 47 12.18 0.53 14.31
CA THR A 47 13.47 1.01 14.80
C THR A 47 14.53 -0.04 14.48
N HIS A 48 15.54 0.35 13.72
CA HIS A 48 16.71 -0.46 13.45
C HIS A 48 17.75 -0.23 14.52
N THR A 49 18.25 -1.32 15.08
CA THR A 49 19.31 -1.30 16.11
C THR A 49 20.69 -1.70 15.58
N THR A 50 20.75 -2.07 14.29
CA THR A 50 21.98 -2.38 13.57
C THR A 50 22.08 -1.51 12.32
N SER A 51 23.29 -1.10 11.95
CA SER A 51 23.54 -0.37 10.70
C SER A 51 23.62 -1.33 9.52
N GLY A 52 23.24 -0.85 8.34
CA GLY A 52 23.34 -1.58 7.08
C GLY A 52 22.05 -1.55 6.27
N ALA A 53 22.06 -2.28 5.18
CA ALA A 53 20.89 -2.40 4.30
C ALA A 53 19.75 -3.15 4.98
N PHE A 54 18.52 -2.77 4.64
CA PHE A 54 17.31 -3.40 5.15
C PHE A 54 16.22 -3.47 4.08
N THR A 55 15.29 -4.40 4.27
CA THR A 55 14.03 -4.51 3.53
C THR A 55 12.91 -4.75 4.53
N ASP A 56 12.10 -3.72 4.74
CA ASP A 56 10.99 -3.78 5.68
C ASP A 56 9.69 -4.02 4.95
N THR A 57 8.86 -4.89 5.51
CA THR A 57 7.55 -5.23 4.96
C THR A 57 6.46 -4.97 5.99
N PHE A 58 5.50 -4.15 5.61
CA PHE A 58 4.29 -3.86 6.38
C PHE A 58 3.09 -4.42 5.64
N THR A 59 2.35 -5.29 6.29
CA THR A 59 1.12 -5.89 5.74
C THR A 59 -0.08 -5.29 6.42
N PHE A 60 -0.95 -4.63 5.64
CA PHE A 60 -2.15 -3.98 6.14
C PHE A 60 -3.39 -4.74 5.71
N ALA A 61 -4.23 -5.12 6.69
CA ALA A 61 -5.54 -5.69 6.42
C ALA A 61 -6.57 -4.57 6.28
N TYR A 62 -7.08 -4.42 5.07
CA TYR A 62 -8.17 -3.52 4.72
C TYR A 62 -9.42 -4.33 4.38
N SER A 63 -10.55 -4.02 5.01
CA SER A 63 -11.81 -4.76 4.86
C SER A 63 -12.97 -3.87 4.38
N GLY A 64 -12.67 -2.66 3.93
CA GLY A 64 -13.67 -1.75 3.34
C GLY A 64 -13.92 -2.02 1.86
N ASP A 65 -14.81 -1.22 1.27
CA ASP A 65 -15.06 -1.23 -0.17
C ASP A 65 -13.81 -0.80 -0.96
N PRO A 66 -13.67 -1.21 -2.24
CA PRO A 66 -12.56 -0.75 -3.07
C PRO A 66 -12.38 0.76 -3.02
N GLY A 67 -11.14 1.20 -2.95
CA GLY A 67 -10.82 2.61 -2.77
C GLY A 67 -9.40 2.94 -3.19
N ASN A 68 -8.92 4.08 -2.70
CA ASN A 68 -7.56 4.53 -2.95
C ASN A 68 -6.81 4.71 -1.64
N ALA A 69 -5.62 4.14 -1.57
CA ALA A 69 -4.69 4.33 -0.48
C ALA A 69 -3.83 5.57 -0.74
N SER A 70 -3.60 6.31 0.32
CA SER A 70 -2.65 7.42 0.39
C SER A 70 -1.90 7.36 1.71
N GLY A 71 -0.79 8.07 1.81
CA GLY A 71 -0.04 8.12 3.06
C GLY A 71 1.33 8.73 2.91
N PHE A 72 2.09 8.64 3.97
CA PHE A 72 3.49 9.03 3.98
C PHE A 72 4.27 8.19 4.97
N PHE A 73 5.59 8.14 4.78
CA PHE A 73 6.54 7.72 5.80
C PHE A 73 7.79 8.60 5.71
N ALA A 74 8.44 8.78 6.82
CA ALA A 74 9.65 9.57 6.90
C ALA A 74 10.57 9.09 8.03
N ASN A 75 11.86 9.25 7.79
CA ASN A 75 12.88 9.21 8.83
C ASN A 75 13.07 10.62 9.37
N PHE A 76 13.12 10.74 10.68
CA PHE A 76 13.55 11.96 11.35
C PHE A 76 14.96 11.71 11.87
N ALA A 77 15.95 12.28 11.19
CA ALA A 77 17.32 12.19 11.65
C ALA A 77 17.44 12.81 13.04
N ASN A 78 18.08 12.06 13.92
CA ASN A 78 18.54 12.55 15.21
C ASN A 78 20.06 12.41 15.27
N ASP A 79 20.66 12.89 16.32
CA ASP A 79 22.12 12.85 16.49
C ASP A 79 22.73 11.43 16.54
N HIS A 80 21.91 10.38 16.51
CA HIS A 80 22.34 9.01 16.74
C HIS A 80 22.15 8.08 15.53
N GLY A 81 21.21 8.33 14.64
CA GLY A 81 20.97 7.44 13.51
C GLY A 81 20.27 8.11 12.33
N LYS A 82 20.68 7.71 11.14
CA LYS A 82 20.13 8.19 9.86
C LYS A 82 19.65 7.01 9.04
N ILE A 83 18.51 7.16 8.37
CA ILE A 83 18.02 6.23 7.37
C ILE A 83 18.00 6.93 6.01
N VAL A 84 18.49 6.25 4.99
CA VAL A 84 18.34 6.65 3.59
C VAL A 84 17.53 5.59 2.89
N PHE A 85 16.31 5.93 2.48
CA PHE A 85 15.47 5.03 1.71
C PHE A 85 15.95 5.00 0.26
N SER A 86 16.03 3.82 -0.32
CA SER A 86 16.42 3.61 -1.72
C SER A 86 15.24 3.33 -2.63
N SER A 87 14.24 2.62 -2.14
CA SER A 87 12.98 2.41 -2.86
C SER A 87 11.83 2.09 -1.91
N ALA A 88 10.61 2.28 -2.39
CA ALA A 88 9.42 1.81 -1.72
C ALA A 88 8.37 1.41 -2.75
N ASN A 89 7.56 0.41 -2.45
CA ASN A 89 6.40 0.05 -3.26
C ASN A 89 5.25 -0.43 -2.38
N ILE A 90 4.03 -0.28 -2.89
CA ILE A 90 2.82 -0.83 -2.28
C ILE A 90 2.06 -1.63 -3.33
N ASN A 91 1.88 -2.93 -3.10
CA ASN A 91 1.27 -3.87 -4.04
C ASN A 91 1.84 -3.78 -5.48
N GLY A 92 3.15 -3.51 -5.62
CA GLY A 92 3.82 -3.36 -6.91
C GLY A 92 3.75 -1.96 -7.53
N TYR A 93 3.04 -1.01 -6.93
CA TYR A 93 3.08 0.40 -7.30
C TYR A 93 4.32 1.04 -6.68
N GLU A 94 5.25 1.48 -7.51
CA GLU A 94 6.44 2.19 -7.03
C GLU A 94 6.07 3.55 -6.44
N LEU A 95 6.67 3.86 -5.29
CA LEU A 95 6.50 5.11 -4.58
C LEU A 95 7.74 5.97 -4.80
N TYR A 96 7.51 7.25 -5.05
CA TYR A 96 8.61 8.19 -5.15
C TYR A 96 9.23 8.43 -3.76
N VAL A 97 10.53 8.17 -3.64
CA VAL A 97 11.30 8.41 -2.43
C VAL A 97 12.14 9.67 -2.62
N ASP A 98 12.02 10.62 -1.72
CA ASP A 98 12.79 11.85 -1.73
C ASP A 98 13.81 11.88 -0.59
N THR A 99 14.92 12.56 -0.80
CA THR A 99 15.97 12.77 0.20
C THR A 99 16.20 14.27 0.35
N PHE A 100 15.81 14.80 1.49
CA PHE A 100 15.95 16.21 1.81
C PHE A 100 17.34 16.55 2.38
N PRO A 101 17.86 17.76 2.16
CA PRO A 101 19.20 18.16 2.58
C PRO A 101 19.49 17.98 4.08
N ASP A 102 18.48 18.11 4.92
CA ASP A 102 18.59 18.04 6.38
C ASP A 102 18.41 16.63 6.95
N TYR A 103 18.78 15.61 6.16
CA TYR A 103 18.77 14.21 6.59
C TYR A 103 17.38 13.58 6.81
N VAL A 104 16.35 14.16 6.25
CA VAL A 104 15.03 13.53 6.19
C VAL A 104 14.90 12.81 4.87
N SER A 105 14.67 11.51 4.92
CA SER A 105 14.31 10.71 3.75
C SER A 105 12.90 10.18 3.94
N GLY A 106 12.09 10.17 2.91
CA GLY A 106 10.72 9.73 3.02
C GLY A 106 10.00 9.66 1.69
N SER A 107 8.74 9.31 1.75
CA SER A 107 7.85 9.24 0.60
C SER A 107 6.46 9.76 0.98
N ILE A 108 5.83 10.42 0.03
CA ILE A 108 4.39 10.71 0.06
C ILE A 108 3.78 10.01 -1.14
N PHE A 109 2.74 9.24 -0.93
CA PHE A 109 2.04 8.51 -1.98
C PHE A 109 0.54 8.78 -1.95
N ASN A 110 -0.07 8.77 -3.13
CA ASN A 110 -1.49 9.03 -3.31
C ASN A 110 -2.06 8.13 -4.41
N TYR A 111 -3.35 7.80 -4.30
CA TYR A 111 -4.11 7.12 -5.34
C TYR A 111 -3.60 5.71 -5.71
N VAL A 112 -3.07 4.98 -4.72
CA VAL A 112 -2.76 3.57 -4.91
C VAL A 112 -4.05 2.75 -4.76
N PRO A 113 -4.46 1.96 -5.77
CA PRO A 113 -5.67 1.16 -5.67
C PRO A 113 -5.63 0.22 -4.47
N ALA A 114 -6.67 0.28 -3.64
CA ALA A 114 -6.82 -0.51 -2.43
C ALA A 114 -8.04 -1.41 -2.52
N ASN A 115 -7.81 -2.72 -2.46
CA ASN A 115 -8.86 -3.73 -2.41
C ASN A 115 -8.34 -4.96 -1.64
N GLY A 116 -8.69 -5.05 -0.37
CA GLY A 116 -8.18 -6.09 0.53
C GLY A 116 -6.78 -5.77 1.10
N THR A 117 -5.90 -6.75 1.10
CA THR A 117 -4.57 -6.61 1.72
C THR A 117 -3.67 -5.67 0.93
N LEU A 118 -3.03 -4.75 1.65
CA LEU A 118 -1.99 -3.87 1.13
C LEU A 118 -0.64 -4.30 1.71
N VAL A 119 0.37 -4.44 0.86
CA VAL A 119 1.74 -4.80 1.27
C VAL A 119 2.67 -3.68 0.86
N LEU A 120 3.17 -2.94 1.83
CA LEU A 120 4.18 -1.89 1.66
C LEU A 120 5.56 -2.49 1.92
N THR A 121 6.43 -2.42 0.93
CA THR A 121 7.84 -2.81 1.04
C THR A 121 8.70 -1.56 0.94
N ILE A 122 9.59 -1.36 1.89
CA ILE A 122 10.52 -0.23 1.97
C ILE A 122 11.92 -0.79 2.05
N THR A 123 12.81 -0.34 1.15
CA THR A 123 14.23 -0.69 1.19
C THR A 123 15.06 0.54 1.46
N GLY A 124 16.17 0.35 2.14
CA GLY A 124 17.06 1.44 2.48
C GLY A 124 18.33 0.97 3.19
N GLU A 125 19.04 1.94 3.74
CA GLU A 125 20.25 1.72 4.51
C GLU A 125 20.25 2.60 5.77
N THR A 126 20.64 2.02 6.88
CA THR A 126 20.80 2.71 8.16
C THR A 126 22.26 3.07 8.42
N TYR A 127 22.51 4.31 8.80
CA TYR A 127 23.81 4.86 9.18
C TYR A 127 23.75 5.34 10.63
N GLY A 128 24.43 4.63 11.52
CA GLY A 128 24.30 4.85 12.95
C GLY A 128 23.03 4.24 13.53
N THR A 129 23.01 4.00 14.83
CA THR A 129 21.90 3.34 15.53
C THR A 129 21.71 3.90 16.95
N PRO A 130 20.47 3.90 17.46
CA PRO A 130 19.25 3.46 16.82
C PRO A 130 18.74 4.45 15.77
N ALA A 131 18.16 3.94 14.69
CA ALA A 131 17.54 4.73 13.65
C ALA A 131 16.09 4.30 13.44
N SER A 132 15.17 5.24 13.40
CA SER A 132 13.72 4.97 13.36
C SER A 132 13.06 5.73 12.24
N TYR A 133 11.99 5.16 11.70
CA TYR A 133 11.05 5.86 10.85
C TYR A 133 9.61 5.47 11.18
N ALA A 134 8.70 6.33 10.81
CA ALA A 134 7.28 6.12 10.98
C ALA A 134 6.49 6.71 9.83
N GLY A 135 5.26 6.24 9.68
CA GLY A 135 4.34 6.71 8.67
C GLY A 135 2.89 6.44 9.01
N THR A 136 2.02 6.91 8.13
CA THR A 136 0.58 6.60 8.15
C THR A 136 0.16 6.11 6.78
N ILE A 137 -0.87 5.28 6.77
CA ILE A 137 -1.59 4.88 5.57
C ILE A 137 -3.07 5.11 5.81
N ASP A 138 -3.71 5.73 4.84
CA ASP A 138 -5.13 6.04 4.83
C ASP A 138 -5.73 5.43 3.57
N VAL A 139 -6.92 4.82 3.70
CA VAL A 139 -7.69 4.32 2.55
C VAL A 139 -9.04 5.01 2.54
N VAL A 140 -9.34 5.65 1.42
CA VAL A 140 -10.64 6.27 1.18
C VAL A 140 -11.38 5.42 0.15
N PRO A 141 -12.51 4.78 0.54
CA PRO A 141 -13.37 4.06 -0.40
C PRO A 141 -13.84 4.98 -1.52
N GLU A 142 -14.03 4.43 -2.71
CA GLU A 142 -14.63 5.21 -3.81
C GLU A 142 -16.06 5.63 -3.42
N PRO A 143 -16.37 6.94 -3.48
CA PRO A 143 -17.70 7.39 -3.10
C PRO A 143 -18.74 6.69 -3.97
N ALA A 144 -19.82 6.19 -3.37
CA ALA A 144 -21.00 5.71 -4.08
C ALA A 144 -21.68 6.81 -4.95
N THR A 145 -21.05 7.97 -5.04
CA THR A 145 -21.45 9.14 -5.82
C THR A 145 -21.67 8.82 -7.29
N TYR A 146 -20.84 7.96 -7.89
CA TYR A 146 -21.04 7.52 -9.28
C TYR A 146 -22.32 6.71 -9.44
N GLY A 147 -22.64 5.82 -8.50
CA GLY A 147 -23.90 5.08 -8.48
C GLY A 147 -25.10 5.99 -8.29
N MET A 148 -25.01 6.96 -7.39
CA MET A 148 -26.05 7.96 -7.16
C MET A 148 -26.24 8.88 -8.37
N MET A 149 -25.17 9.29 -9.03
CA MET A 149 -25.23 10.10 -10.24
C MET A 149 -25.90 9.34 -11.39
N LEU A 150 -25.50 8.09 -11.63
CA LEU A 150 -26.12 7.24 -12.65
C LEU A 150 -27.59 6.96 -12.34
N GLY A 151 -27.91 6.69 -11.07
CA GLY A 151 -29.30 6.53 -10.60
C GLY A 151 -30.13 7.79 -10.84
N GLY A 152 -29.60 8.97 -10.52
CA GLY A 152 -30.24 10.26 -10.78
C GLY A 152 -30.49 10.51 -12.27
N LEU A 153 -29.50 10.24 -13.13
CA LEU A 153 -29.66 10.36 -14.58
C LEU A 153 -30.71 9.40 -15.14
N ALA A 154 -30.73 8.17 -14.62
CA ALA A 154 -31.75 7.18 -15.03
C ALA A 154 -33.17 7.64 -14.67
N VAL A 155 -33.39 8.19 -13.48
CA VAL A 155 -34.69 8.74 -13.04
C VAL A 155 -35.10 9.93 -13.92
N VAL A 156 -34.18 10.84 -14.22
CA VAL A 156 -34.45 11.99 -15.11
C VAL A 156 -34.77 11.52 -16.53
N GLY A 157 -34.01 10.58 -17.07
CA GLY A 157 -34.25 9.99 -18.39
C GLY A 157 -35.63 9.32 -18.48
N TYR A 158 -36.01 8.56 -17.47
CA TYR A 158 -37.32 7.94 -17.38
C TYR A 158 -38.47 8.98 -17.32
N ALA A 159 -38.30 10.04 -16.52
CA ALA A 159 -39.29 11.11 -16.40
C ALA A 159 -39.50 11.88 -17.73
N ILE A 160 -38.40 12.15 -18.45
CA ILE A 160 -38.48 12.80 -19.78
C ILE A 160 -39.22 11.91 -20.79
N ARG A 161 -38.89 10.62 -20.83
CA ARG A 161 -39.53 9.66 -21.72
C ARG A 161 -41.04 9.58 -21.46
N ARG A 162 -41.45 9.48 -20.20
CA ARG A 162 -42.87 9.43 -19.81
C ARG A 162 -43.63 10.69 -20.20
N ARG A 163 -43.02 11.87 -20.09
CA ARG A 163 -43.62 13.12 -20.53
C ARG A 163 -43.86 13.17 -22.04
N LYS A 164 -42.93 12.62 -22.82
CA LYS A 164 -43.03 12.57 -24.26
C LYS A 164 -44.19 11.67 -24.72
N GLU A 165 -44.32 10.49 -24.10
CA GLU A 165 -45.42 9.56 -24.37
C GLU A 165 -46.81 10.16 -24.03
N GLN A 166 -46.89 11.04 -23.02
CA GLN A 166 -48.12 11.74 -22.65
C GLN A 166 -48.44 12.95 -23.56
N ALA A 167 -47.49 13.49 -24.28
CA ALA A 167 -47.70 14.62 -25.19
C ALA A 167 -48.08 14.17 -26.60
N GLU A 168 -47.88 12.90 -26.92
CA GLU A 168 -48.23 12.29 -28.22
C GLU A 168 -49.57 11.52 -28.19
N ALA A 169 -50.21 11.42 -27.03
CA ALA A 169 -51.54 10.79 -26.83
C ALA A 169 -52.66 11.85 -26.74
#